data_f75da653990a01a085766f4a9ab8fd3c
#
_entry.id   f75da653990a01a085766f4a9ab8fd3c
#
_cell.length_a   1.000
_cell.length_b   1.000
_cell.length_c   1.000
_cell.angle_alpha   90.00
_cell.angle_beta   90.00
_cell.angle_gamma   90.00
#
_symmetry.space_group_name_H-M   'P 1'
#
loop_
_entity.id
_entity.type
_entity.pdbx_description
1 polymer ?
#
loop_
_entity_poly.entity_id
_entity_poly.type
_entity_poly.pdbx_seq_one_letter_code
_entity_poly.pdbx_strand_id
1 'polypeptide(L)'
;MKKLNKQPNARDCFVCGMENDFGMKARFYEDGDEIIAYFTPTDNHQGYPGRLHGGLAASILDEVCGRAIQIGDPDMWGVTTDLKIKYRKPLPLNCELKAVGRITNDSRMLFEGTGEILTPDGEVAVSAHGQYMKIHVSSISEVDLSQESEHWRVYPDEE
;
A
#
# COMPACT_ATOMS: atom_id res chain seq x y z
N MET A 1 -20.21 -5.77 -11.90
CA MET A 1 -19.01 -5.13 -11.33
C MET A 1 -17.76 -5.87 -11.82
N LYS A 2 -16.73 -5.15 -12.24
CA LYS A 2 -15.45 -5.76 -12.62
C LYS A 2 -14.80 -6.33 -11.35
N LYS A 3 -14.53 -7.63 -11.34
CA LYS A 3 -13.80 -8.26 -10.23
C LYS A 3 -12.32 -7.87 -10.36
N LEU A 4 -11.81 -7.11 -9.40
CA LEU A 4 -10.40 -6.76 -9.35
C LEU A 4 -9.56 -7.94 -8.83
N ASN A 5 -8.32 -8.04 -9.30
CA ASN A 5 -7.38 -9.02 -8.79
C ASN A 5 -6.83 -8.55 -7.44
N LYS A 6 -7.01 -9.34 -6.40
CA LYS A 6 -6.54 -9.02 -5.05
C LYS A 6 -5.11 -9.51 -4.87
N GLN A 7 -4.24 -8.62 -4.41
CA GLN A 7 -2.86 -8.96 -4.08
C GLN A 7 -2.76 -9.62 -2.69
N PRO A 8 -1.72 -10.44 -2.45
CA PRO A 8 -1.47 -11.01 -1.14
C PRO A 8 -1.14 -9.96 -0.08
N ASN A 9 -1.41 -10.31 1.18
CA ASN A 9 -1.01 -9.54 2.35
C ASN A 9 -0.02 -10.36 3.18
N ALA A 10 0.95 -9.69 3.79
CA ALA A 10 1.77 -10.29 4.84
C ALA A 10 0.92 -10.48 6.10
N ARG A 11 1.27 -11.48 6.90
CA ARG A 11 0.54 -11.78 8.14
C ARG A 11 0.66 -10.67 9.18
N ASP A 12 1.89 -10.20 9.40
CA ASP A 12 2.24 -9.35 10.54
C ASP A 12 2.72 -7.94 10.12
N CYS A 13 2.68 -7.60 8.83
CA CYS A 13 3.05 -6.28 8.34
C CYS A 13 2.19 -5.19 8.99
N PHE A 14 2.82 -4.09 9.36
CA PHE A 14 2.10 -2.96 9.97
C PHE A 14 1.06 -2.33 9.03
N VAL A 15 1.31 -2.29 7.73
CA VAL A 15 0.39 -1.71 6.75
C VAL A 15 -0.67 -2.72 6.31
N CYS A 16 -0.26 -3.91 5.88
CA CYS A 16 -1.15 -4.89 5.27
C CYS A 16 -1.42 -6.14 6.12
N GLY A 17 -0.80 -6.28 7.29
CA GLY A 17 -0.90 -7.46 8.13
C GLY A 17 -2.28 -7.68 8.70
N MET A 18 -2.99 -8.68 8.19
CA MET A 18 -4.36 -8.97 8.61
C MET A 18 -4.45 -9.51 10.05
N GLU A 19 -3.35 -10.05 10.58
CA GLU A 19 -3.26 -10.58 11.95
C GLU A 19 -2.49 -9.65 12.90
N ASN A 20 -2.06 -8.47 12.44
CA ASN A 20 -1.46 -7.44 13.28
C ASN A 20 -2.56 -6.54 13.85
N ASP A 21 -2.85 -6.66 15.14
CA ASP A 21 -3.93 -5.92 15.81
C ASP A 21 -3.70 -4.40 15.82
N PHE A 22 -2.46 -3.95 15.72
CA PHE A 22 -2.10 -2.53 15.66
C PHE A 22 -1.99 -1.99 14.23
N GLY A 23 -1.94 -2.88 13.24
CA GLY A 23 -1.74 -2.55 11.84
C GLY A 23 -2.97 -1.94 11.19
N MET A 24 -2.75 -1.40 10.00
CA MET A 24 -3.80 -0.71 9.23
C MET A 24 -4.69 -1.66 8.44
N LYS A 25 -4.29 -2.90 8.28
CA LYS A 25 -5.02 -3.97 7.58
C LYS A 25 -5.49 -3.55 6.19
N ALA A 26 -4.65 -2.83 5.47
CA ALA A 26 -4.94 -2.38 4.13
C ALA A 26 -5.05 -3.56 3.16
N ARG A 27 -6.04 -3.51 2.28
CA ARG A 27 -6.29 -4.51 1.24
C ARG A 27 -5.96 -3.90 -0.11
N PHE A 28 -5.23 -4.64 -0.94
CA PHE A 28 -4.68 -4.15 -2.20
C PHE A 28 -5.26 -4.90 -3.38
N TYR A 29 -5.66 -4.15 -4.41
CA TYR A 29 -6.28 -4.66 -5.63
C TYR A 29 -5.60 -4.06 -6.85
N GLU A 30 -5.51 -4.85 -7.92
CA GLU A 30 -5.02 -4.41 -9.21
C GLU A 30 -6.19 -3.94 -10.08
N ASP A 31 -6.10 -2.73 -10.62
CA ASP A 31 -7.03 -2.18 -11.59
C ASP A 31 -6.25 -1.62 -12.78
N GLY A 32 -6.08 -2.43 -13.81
CA GLY A 32 -5.22 -2.10 -14.93
C GLY A 32 -3.76 -2.02 -14.50
N ASP A 33 -3.17 -0.86 -14.63
CA ASP A 33 -1.80 -0.53 -14.23
C ASP A 33 -1.71 0.21 -12.88
N GLU A 34 -2.83 0.31 -12.17
CA GLU A 34 -2.92 0.94 -10.86
C GLU A 34 -3.13 -0.08 -9.74
N ILE A 35 -2.60 0.23 -8.57
CA ILE A 35 -2.94 -0.43 -7.32
C ILE A 35 -3.95 0.44 -6.58
N ILE A 36 -5.02 -0.20 -6.11
CA ILE A 36 -6.01 0.42 -5.24
C ILE A 36 -5.90 -0.22 -3.86
N ALA A 37 -5.79 0.61 -2.84
CA ALA A 37 -5.84 0.17 -1.45
C ALA A 37 -7.09 0.69 -0.75
N TYR A 38 -7.72 -0.16 0.04
CA TYR A 38 -8.79 0.21 0.97
C TYR A 38 -8.33 -0.08 2.39
N PHE A 39 -8.54 0.87 3.29
CA PHE A 39 -8.18 0.74 4.70
C PHE A 39 -9.09 1.61 5.55
N THR A 40 -9.31 1.19 6.79
CA THR A 40 -10.12 1.93 7.77
C THR A 40 -9.24 2.22 8.98
N PRO A 41 -8.67 3.43 9.08
CA PRO A 41 -7.86 3.78 10.25
C PRO A 41 -8.75 3.86 11.50
N THR A 42 -8.22 3.37 12.61
CA THR A 42 -8.89 3.38 13.91
C THR A 42 -8.30 4.46 14.82
N ASP A 43 -8.82 4.59 16.03
CA ASP A 43 -8.29 5.52 17.03
C ASP A 43 -6.82 5.26 17.37
N ASN A 44 -6.34 4.01 17.21
CA ASN A 44 -4.93 3.66 17.37
C ASN A 44 -4.00 4.28 16.32
N HIS A 45 -4.56 4.79 15.24
CA HIS A 45 -3.83 5.37 14.11
C HIS A 45 -3.87 6.90 14.08
N GLN A 46 -4.38 7.51 15.14
CA GLN A 46 -4.48 8.96 15.19
C GLN A 46 -3.14 9.66 15.44
N GLY A 47 -3.00 10.84 14.84
CA GLY A 47 -2.01 11.83 15.20
C GLY A 47 -2.64 12.87 16.12
N TYR A 48 -3.12 13.99 15.56
CA TYR A 48 -4.02 14.88 16.31
C TYR A 48 -5.38 14.20 16.53
N PRO A 49 -6.09 14.55 17.61
CA PRO A 49 -7.40 13.95 17.87
C PRO A 49 -8.33 13.99 16.67
N GLY A 50 -8.85 12.82 16.28
CA GLY A 50 -9.77 12.66 15.16
C GLY A 50 -9.13 12.63 13.78
N ARG A 51 -7.80 12.63 13.66
CA ARG A 51 -7.08 12.66 12.38
C ARG A 51 -6.06 11.54 12.26
N LEU A 52 -5.97 10.97 11.08
CA LEU A 52 -4.92 9.99 10.75
C LEU A 52 -3.54 10.63 10.91
N HIS A 53 -2.62 9.91 11.56
CA HIS A 53 -1.24 10.34 11.70
C HIS A 53 -0.57 10.45 10.33
N GLY A 54 0.17 11.55 10.09
CA GLY A 54 0.83 11.79 8.81
C GLY A 54 1.86 10.72 8.42
N GLY A 55 2.57 10.15 9.37
CA GLY A 55 3.49 9.04 9.14
C GLY A 55 2.79 7.77 8.69
N LEU A 56 1.57 7.51 9.14
CA LEU A 56 0.78 6.36 8.72
C LEU A 56 0.20 6.56 7.31
N ALA A 57 -0.19 7.77 6.97
CA ALA A 57 -0.55 8.12 5.60
C ALA A 57 0.64 7.89 4.65
N ALA A 58 1.85 8.29 5.05
CA ALA A 58 3.07 8.02 4.31
C ALA A 58 3.33 6.52 4.12
N SER A 59 3.06 5.69 5.14
CA SER A 59 3.23 4.23 5.07
C SER A 59 2.29 3.59 4.05
N ILE A 60 1.03 4.02 3.99
CA ILE A 60 0.08 3.57 2.97
C ILE A 60 0.56 3.96 1.56
N LEU A 61 1.01 5.18 1.40
CA LEU A 61 1.47 5.69 0.10
C LEU A 61 2.74 4.99 -0.37
N ASP A 62 3.67 4.73 0.53
CA ASP A 62 4.87 3.94 0.23
C ASP A 62 4.48 2.57 -0.34
N GLU A 63 3.53 1.91 0.28
CA GLU A 63 3.12 0.58 -0.14
C GLU A 63 2.34 0.57 -1.46
N VAL A 64 1.40 1.47 -1.70
CA VAL A 64 0.67 1.51 -2.98
C VAL A 64 1.58 1.85 -4.17
N CYS A 65 2.58 2.71 -3.97
CA CYS A 65 3.56 3.02 -5.00
C CYS A 65 4.49 1.83 -5.27
N GLY A 66 5.00 1.20 -4.21
CA GLY A 66 5.93 0.07 -4.32
C GLY A 66 5.29 -1.20 -4.89
N ARG A 67 4.04 -1.48 -4.52
CA ARG A 67 3.32 -2.66 -5.01
C ARG A 67 2.95 -2.61 -6.48
N ALA A 68 2.94 -1.44 -7.09
CA ALA A 68 2.58 -1.30 -8.50
C ALA A 68 3.53 -2.07 -9.44
N ILE A 69 4.79 -2.30 -9.03
CA ILE A 69 5.72 -3.11 -9.82
C ILE A 69 5.29 -4.58 -9.90
N GLN A 70 4.53 -5.08 -8.94
CA GLN A 70 4.11 -6.47 -8.87
C GLN A 70 2.99 -6.82 -9.87
N ILE A 71 2.33 -5.83 -10.46
CA ILE A 71 1.25 -6.06 -11.44
C ILE A 71 1.77 -6.86 -12.64
N GLY A 72 2.94 -6.51 -13.15
CA GLY A 72 3.55 -7.20 -14.29
C GLY A 72 4.46 -8.37 -13.90
N ASP A 73 5.01 -8.35 -12.70
CA ASP A 73 5.94 -9.34 -12.19
C ASP A 73 5.78 -9.49 -10.66
N PRO A 74 4.97 -10.46 -10.20
CA PRO A 74 4.71 -10.67 -8.77
C PRO A 74 5.95 -10.99 -7.92
N ASP A 75 7.03 -11.45 -8.53
CA ASP A 75 8.27 -11.78 -7.84
C ASP A 75 9.25 -10.59 -7.79
N MET A 76 8.94 -9.49 -8.47
CA MET A 76 9.72 -8.25 -8.40
C MET A 76 9.13 -7.33 -7.34
N TRP A 77 9.97 -6.93 -6.39
CA TRP A 77 9.60 -6.05 -5.30
C TRP A 77 10.44 -4.78 -5.34
N GLY A 78 10.04 -3.77 -4.58
CA GLY A 78 10.74 -2.51 -4.47
C GLY A 78 11.20 -2.24 -3.06
N VAL A 79 12.48 -1.87 -2.94
CA VAL A 79 13.01 -1.31 -1.69
C VAL A 79 13.03 0.20 -1.82
N THR A 80 12.37 0.89 -0.93
CA THR A 80 12.23 2.35 -0.94
C THR A 80 13.59 3.03 -0.76
N THR A 81 13.96 3.87 -1.70
CA THR A 81 15.19 4.69 -1.62
C THR A 81 14.91 6.16 -1.37
N ASP A 82 13.76 6.64 -1.80
CA ASP A 82 13.32 8.03 -1.60
C ASP A 82 11.81 8.08 -1.57
N LEU A 83 11.24 8.90 -0.71
CA LEU A 83 9.79 9.08 -0.61
C LEU A 83 9.48 10.54 -0.27
N LYS A 84 8.78 11.21 -1.17
CA LYS A 84 8.33 12.58 -1.00
C LYS A 84 6.83 12.62 -0.82
N ILE A 85 6.39 13.23 0.27
CA ILE A 85 4.98 13.31 0.65
C ILE A 85 4.53 14.78 0.65
N LYS A 86 3.33 15.03 0.11
CA LYS A 86 2.64 16.31 0.22
C LYS A 86 1.30 16.12 0.92
N TYR A 87 1.11 16.85 2.01
CA TYR A 87 -0.12 16.86 2.80
C TYR A 87 -0.95 18.08 2.44
N ARG A 88 -2.19 17.86 1.98
CA ARG A 88 -3.10 18.93 1.56
C ARG A 88 -4.32 19.05 2.45
N LYS A 89 -4.85 17.91 2.90
CA LYS A 89 -6.08 17.83 3.71
C LYS A 89 -5.92 16.79 4.79
N PRO A 90 -6.55 16.98 5.97
CA PRO A 90 -6.58 15.95 6.99
C PRO A 90 -7.41 14.75 6.52
N LEU A 91 -7.04 13.57 7.01
CA LEU A 91 -7.79 12.35 6.80
C LEU A 91 -8.50 11.93 8.08
N PRO A 92 -9.78 11.54 8.00
CA PRO A 92 -10.54 11.12 9.16
C PRO A 92 -10.15 9.72 9.63
N LEU A 93 -10.58 9.37 10.85
CA LEU A 93 -10.53 8.02 11.41
C LEU A 93 -11.89 7.34 11.28
N ASN A 94 -11.90 6.02 11.49
CA ASN A 94 -13.13 5.21 11.62
C ASN A 94 -14.07 5.25 10.40
N CYS A 95 -13.51 5.49 9.23
CA CYS A 95 -14.20 5.33 7.95
C CYS A 95 -13.25 4.78 6.90
N GLU A 96 -13.80 4.07 5.93
CA GLU A 96 -12.99 3.51 4.85
C GLU A 96 -12.41 4.63 3.98
N LEU A 97 -11.11 4.55 3.75
CA LEU A 97 -10.36 5.43 2.86
C LEU A 97 -9.80 4.62 1.68
N LYS A 98 -9.60 5.33 0.59
CA LYS A 98 -9.04 4.79 -0.65
C LYS A 98 -7.71 5.44 -0.96
N ALA A 99 -6.71 4.63 -1.29
CA ALA A 99 -5.45 5.08 -1.87
C ALA A 99 -5.26 4.46 -3.25
N VAL A 100 -4.57 5.17 -4.14
CA VAL A 100 -4.26 4.71 -5.50
C VAL A 100 -2.79 4.95 -5.76
N GLY A 101 -2.11 3.99 -6.39
CA GLY A 101 -0.70 4.11 -6.76
C GLY A 101 -0.45 3.53 -8.14
N ARG A 102 0.60 4.04 -8.80
CA ARG A 102 1.01 3.63 -10.15
C ARG A 102 2.48 3.87 -10.38
N ILE A 103 3.06 3.14 -11.34
CA ILE A 103 4.42 3.37 -11.80
C ILE A 103 4.41 4.53 -12.81
N THR A 104 5.34 5.45 -12.65
CA THR A 104 5.53 6.60 -13.54
C THR A 104 6.83 6.54 -14.34
N ASN A 105 7.82 5.80 -13.84
CA ASN A 105 9.08 5.56 -14.55
C ASN A 105 9.62 4.18 -14.16
N ASP A 106 10.06 3.42 -15.15
CA ASP A 106 10.55 2.06 -14.96
C ASP A 106 11.87 1.89 -15.73
N SER A 107 12.96 1.65 -15.01
CA SER A 107 14.27 1.38 -15.55
C SER A 107 14.76 -0.01 -15.11
N ARG A 108 15.95 -0.39 -15.55
CA ARG A 108 16.49 -1.72 -15.26
C ARG A 108 16.60 -2.02 -13.76
N MET A 109 17.07 -1.06 -12.97
CA MET A 109 17.38 -1.27 -11.54
C MET A 109 16.45 -0.51 -10.60
N LEU A 110 15.84 0.55 -11.07
CA LEU A 110 15.00 1.46 -10.29
C LEU A 110 13.64 1.64 -10.95
N PHE A 111 12.65 1.93 -10.14
CA PHE A 111 11.39 2.46 -10.64
C PHE A 111 10.89 3.60 -9.75
N GLU A 112 10.05 4.43 -10.31
CA GLU A 112 9.37 5.51 -9.61
C GLU A 112 7.88 5.28 -9.67
N GLY A 113 7.19 5.67 -8.61
CA GLY A 113 5.75 5.59 -8.51
C GLY A 113 5.16 6.84 -7.88
N THR A 114 3.93 7.13 -8.22
CA THR A 114 3.11 8.16 -7.57
C THR A 114 1.87 7.54 -6.97
N GLY A 115 1.34 8.19 -5.96
CA GLY A 115 0.12 7.74 -5.31
C GLY A 115 -0.60 8.85 -4.58
N GLU A 116 -1.87 8.64 -4.31
CA GLU A 116 -2.73 9.56 -3.57
C GLU A 116 -3.61 8.79 -2.58
N ILE A 117 -3.87 9.42 -1.43
CA ILE A 117 -4.97 9.04 -0.54
C ILE A 117 -6.09 10.04 -0.72
N LEU A 118 -7.30 9.53 -0.92
CA LEU A 118 -8.49 10.35 -1.15
C LEU A 118 -9.28 10.55 0.14
N THR A 119 -9.86 11.75 0.29
CA THR A 119 -10.90 11.98 1.29
C THR A 119 -12.14 11.12 0.98
N PRO A 120 -13.08 10.93 1.93
CA PRO A 120 -14.36 10.29 1.62
C PRO A 120 -15.14 10.94 0.48
N ASP A 121 -14.93 12.24 0.24
CA ASP A 121 -15.55 12.99 -0.87
C ASP A 121 -14.81 12.81 -2.21
N GLY A 122 -13.70 12.06 -2.24
CA GLY A 122 -12.94 11.79 -3.45
C GLY A 122 -11.88 12.82 -3.81
N GLU A 123 -11.57 13.76 -2.92
CA GLU A 123 -10.51 14.75 -3.13
C GLU A 123 -9.14 14.21 -2.68
N VAL A 124 -8.08 14.64 -3.34
CA VAL A 124 -6.71 14.27 -2.94
C VAL A 124 -6.34 14.95 -1.62
N ALA A 125 -6.16 14.15 -0.57
CA ALA A 125 -5.75 14.63 0.74
C ALA A 125 -4.23 14.62 0.92
N VAL A 126 -3.59 13.52 0.52
CA VAL A 126 -2.14 13.31 0.62
C VAL A 126 -1.66 12.69 -0.69
N SER A 127 -0.52 13.14 -1.17
CA SER A 127 0.10 12.56 -2.37
C SER A 127 1.57 12.22 -2.13
N ALA A 128 2.07 11.26 -2.90
CA ALA A 128 3.45 10.79 -2.80
C ALA A 128 4.10 10.63 -4.17
N HIS A 129 5.41 10.79 -4.18
CA HIS A 129 6.31 10.33 -5.23
C HIS A 129 7.41 9.52 -4.57
N GLY A 130 7.56 8.27 -4.96
CA GLY A 130 8.56 7.34 -4.43
C GLY A 130 9.54 6.86 -5.49
N GLN A 131 10.77 6.59 -5.07
CA GLN A 131 11.78 5.88 -5.85
C GLN A 131 12.14 4.59 -5.15
N TYR A 132 12.27 3.52 -5.92
CA TYR A 132 12.46 2.17 -5.42
C TYR A 132 13.57 1.46 -6.19
N MET A 133 14.37 0.71 -5.47
CA MET A 133 15.31 -0.24 -6.07
C MET A 133 14.60 -1.57 -6.28
N LYS A 134 14.70 -2.12 -7.49
CA LYS A 134 14.16 -3.43 -7.81
C LYS A 134 14.94 -4.52 -7.11
N ILE A 135 14.23 -5.45 -6.51
CA ILE A 135 14.81 -6.63 -5.88
C ILE A 135 13.90 -7.84 -6.12
N HIS A 136 14.49 -8.99 -6.41
CA HIS A 136 13.72 -10.22 -6.50
C HIS A 136 13.26 -10.65 -5.09
N VAL A 137 12.03 -11.14 -4.99
CA VAL A 137 11.41 -11.53 -3.71
C VAL A 137 12.27 -12.51 -2.89
N SER A 138 13.01 -13.40 -3.54
CA SER A 138 13.91 -14.35 -2.86
C SER A 138 15.08 -13.70 -2.12
N SER A 139 15.40 -12.44 -2.43
CA SER A 139 16.50 -11.69 -1.81
C SER A 139 16.04 -10.71 -0.73
N ILE A 140 14.73 -10.54 -0.53
CA ILE A 140 14.19 -9.54 0.39
C ILE A 140 13.84 -10.10 1.77
N SER A 141 13.60 -11.40 1.86
CA SER A 141 13.13 -12.05 3.08
C SER A 141 13.81 -13.40 3.27
N GLU A 142 13.99 -13.79 4.54
CA GLU A 142 14.40 -15.15 4.92
C GLU A 142 13.26 -16.18 4.73
N VAL A 143 12.03 -15.69 4.61
CA VAL A 143 10.84 -16.50 4.34
C VAL A 143 10.60 -16.54 2.84
N ASP A 144 10.24 -17.70 2.30
CA ASP A 144 9.83 -17.81 0.91
C ASP A 144 8.48 -17.10 0.70
N LEU A 145 8.52 -16.01 -0.05
CA LEU A 145 7.35 -15.18 -0.39
C LEU A 145 6.94 -15.34 -1.86
N SER A 146 7.59 -16.22 -2.62
CA SER A 146 7.27 -16.46 -4.03
C SER A 146 5.97 -17.28 -4.20
N GLN A 147 5.51 -17.92 -3.14
CA GLN A 147 4.30 -18.72 -3.09
C GLN A 147 3.45 -18.35 -1.88
N GLU A 148 2.15 -18.63 -1.94
CA GLU A 148 1.28 -18.46 -0.79
C GLU A 148 1.73 -19.33 0.40
N SER A 149 1.74 -18.72 1.57
CA SER A 149 2.13 -19.35 2.84
C SER A 149 1.37 -18.74 4.00
N GLU A 150 1.65 -19.18 5.23
CA GLU A 150 1.09 -18.53 6.43
C GLU A 150 1.57 -17.07 6.60
N HIS A 151 2.71 -16.70 6.00
CA HIS A 151 3.29 -15.36 6.11
C HIS A 151 2.89 -14.41 4.99
N TRP A 152 2.45 -14.94 3.85
CA TRP A 152 2.12 -14.19 2.65
C TRP A 152 1.05 -14.89 1.84
N ARG A 153 -0.17 -14.35 1.81
CA ARG A 153 -1.29 -14.96 1.09
C ARG A 153 -2.38 -13.96 0.75
N VAL A 154 -3.24 -14.33 -0.18
CA VAL A 154 -4.47 -13.61 -0.46
C VAL A 154 -5.49 -13.93 0.62
N TYR A 155 -5.88 -12.94 1.40
CA TYR A 155 -6.98 -13.07 2.36
C TYR A 155 -8.30 -12.83 1.63
N PRO A 156 -9.33 -13.65 1.86
CA PRO A 156 -10.63 -13.42 1.25
C PRO A 156 -11.25 -12.11 1.76
N ASP A 157 -12.07 -11.49 0.92
CA ASP A 157 -12.90 -10.38 1.38
C ASP A 157 -13.94 -10.93 2.36
N GLU A 158 -14.23 -10.19 3.41
CA GLU A 158 -15.33 -10.51 4.32
C GLU A 158 -16.65 -10.32 3.55
N GLU A 159 -17.58 -11.28 3.71
CA GLU A 159 -18.91 -11.24 3.14
C GLU A 159 -19.81 -10.23 3.85
#